data_8027ae0903d6dc058cf3f035d97031ec
#
_entry.id   8027ae0903d6dc058cf3f035d97031ec
#
_cell.length_a   1.000
_cell.length_b   1.000
_cell.length_c   1.000
_cell.angle_alpha   90.00
_cell.angle_beta   90.00
_cell.angle_gamma   90.00
#
_symmetry.space_group_name_H-M   'P 1'
#
loop_
_entity.id
_entity.type
_entity.pdbx_description
1 polymer ?
#
loop_
_entity_poly.entity_id
_entity_poly.type
_entity_poly.pdbx_seq_one_letter_code
_entity_poly.pdbx_strand_id
1 'polypeptide(L)'
;MDDSFQRIKEKFEKFSVKRYWGDDFDVRFYLISQLKKIQEKSILDIGGGVGIISSELGESNYKINLDLSLDDLKNCNQNYGESISNINSSMTLLPFKDNSFDCIICSHLLEIAKDIDIKSNLVVKNDINQYPTIEKVFKEIHRIMKNDGILYLTTPNNTYYKSSKLTYQELTNSIKKYFKKYSLFFYNTYPNFSKKHRKFNFANSIPKIKLKFRNHSQIINSLVKSDEGIERESVSFYVEIRK
;
A
#
# COMPACT_ATOMS: atom_id res chain seq x y z
N MET A 1 -16.07 18.71 -1.12
CA MET A 1 -14.96 17.74 -1.24
C MET A 1 -13.82 18.42 -0.52
N ASP A 2 -13.15 17.75 0.38
CA ASP A 2 -12.04 18.34 1.16
C ASP A 2 -10.93 18.74 0.17
N ASP A 3 -10.48 19.98 0.20
CA ASP A 3 -9.42 20.52 -0.68
C ASP A 3 -8.14 19.67 -0.62
N SER A 4 -7.89 19.03 0.53
CA SER A 4 -6.73 18.15 0.73
C SER A 4 -6.83 16.86 -0.13
N PHE A 5 -8.02 16.29 -0.30
CA PHE A 5 -8.24 15.11 -1.14
C PHE A 5 -7.97 15.44 -2.61
N GLN A 6 -8.52 16.56 -3.09
CA GLN A 6 -8.34 16.97 -4.48
C GLN A 6 -6.86 17.26 -4.78
N ARG A 7 -6.17 17.98 -3.88
CA ARG A 7 -4.74 18.29 -4.00
C ARG A 7 -3.86 17.03 -4.05
N ILE A 8 -4.09 16.05 -3.17
CA ILE A 8 -3.33 14.81 -3.14
C ILE A 8 -3.61 14.00 -4.41
N LYS A 9 -4.86 13.96 -4.85
CA LYS A 9 -5.26 13.29 -6.10
C LYS A 9 -4.51 13.89 -7.30
N GLU A 10 -4.47 15.22 -7.41
CA GLU A 10 -3.73 15.92 -8.48
C GLU A 10 -2.23 15.60 -8.47
N LYS A 11 -1.59 15.47 -7.29
CA LYS A 11 -0.21 15.00 -7.20
C LYS A 11 -0.04 13.61 -7.79
N PHE A 12 -0.91 12.67 -7.44
CA PHE A 12 -0.86 11.33 -8.04
C PHE A 12 -1.13 11.40 -9.54
N GLU A 13 -2.07 12.23 -10.01
CA GLU A 13 -2.36 12.42 -11.44
C GLU A 13 -1.17 12.96 -12.21
N LYS A 14 -0.45 13.88 -11.64
CA LYS A 14 0.71 14.50 -12.27
C LYS A 14 1.91 13.56 -12.39
N PHE A 15 2.15 12.73 -11.38
CA PHE A 15 3.41 11.98 -11.27
C PHE A 15 3.25 10.48 -11.53
N SER A 16 2.07 9.90 -11.38
CA SER A 16 1.93 8.48 -11.69
C SER A 16 1.63 8.27 -13.16
N VAL A 17 2.42 7.41 -13.77
CA VAL A 17 2.11 6.84 -15.07
C VAL A 17 0.72 6.20 -14.98
N LYS A 18 -0.13 6.38 -15.99
CA LYS A 18 -1.54 5.93 -16.10
C LYS A 18 -1.89 4.51 -15.60
N ARG A 19 -0.91 3.72 -15.15
CA ARG A 19 -1.06 2.35 -14.64
C ARG A 19 -1.67 2.23 -13.25
N TYR A 20 -1.69 3.30 -12.45
CA TYR A 20 -2.04 3.24 -11.01
C TYR A 20 -3.39 3.86 -10.68
N TRP A 21 -4.18 4.17 -11.71
CA TRP A 21 -5.49 4.78 -11.55
C TRP A 21 -6.57 3.70 -11.55
N GLY A 22 -7.02 3.38 -10.40
CA GLY A 22 -8.12 2.47 -10.20
C GLY A 22 -8.80 2.76 -8.87
N ASP A 23 -9.62 1.85 -8.45
CA ASP A 23 -10.35 1.86 -7.18
C ASP A 23 -9.43 1.88 -5.94
N ASP A 24 -8.08 1.81 -6.12
CA ASP A 24 -7.07 1.76 -5.06
C ASP A 24 -6.62 3.13 -4.52
N PHE A 25 -6.98 4.22 -5.20
CA PHE A 25 -6.59 5.57 -4.76
C PHE A 25 -7.13 5.90 -3.36
N ASP A 26 -8.37 5.51 -3.11
CA ASP A 26 -9.06 5.81 -1.86
C ASP A 26 -8.34 5.21 -0.63
N VAL A 27 -7.78 3.99 -0.76
CA VAL A 27 -7.04 3.35 0.34
C VAL A 27 -5.72 4.07 0.64
N ARG A 28 -5.06 4.62 -0.38
CA ARG A 28 -3.86 5.45 -0.19
C ARG A 28 -4.19 6.76 0.50
N PHE A 29 -5.30 7.39 0.14
CA PHE A 29 -5.77 8.59 0.82
C PHE A 29 -6.09 8.31 2.29
N TYR A 30 -6.76 7.19 2.58
CA TYR A 30 -7.00 6.76 3.95
C TYR A 30 -5.67 6.53 4.70
N LEU A 31 -4.71 5.81 4.10
CA LEU A 31 -3.37 5.62 4.65
C LEU A 31 -2.73 6.96 5.01
N ILE A 32 -2.69 7.92 4.09
CA ILE A 32 -2.15 9.27 4.33
C ILE A 32 -2.85 9.93 5.52
N SER A 33 -4.16 9.80 5.65
CA SER A 33 -4.92 10.38 6.77
C SER A 33 -4.52 9.80 8.14
N GLN A 34 -4.10 8.54 8.19
CA GLN A 34 -3.54 7.92 9.41
C GLN A 34 -2.11 8.40 9.67
N LEU A 35 -1.29 8.46 8.63
CA LEU A 35 0.10 8.86 8.71
C LEU A 35 0.29 10.33 9.14
N LYS A 36 -0.62 11.23 8.77
CA LYS A 36 -0.60 12.65 9.20
C LYS A 36 -0.68 12.84 10.72
N LYS A 37 -1.11 11.84 11.46
CA LYS A 37 -1.17 11.86 12.94
C LYS A 37 0.17 11.56 13.59
N ILE A 38 1.15 11.08 12.81
CA ILE A 38 2.46 10.66 13.29
C ILE A 38 3.39 11.88 13.33
N GLN A 39 4.09 12.07 14.46
CA GLN A 39 5.02 13.16 14.66
C GLN A 39 6.29 12.67 15.36
N GLU A 40 7.41 13.36 15.09
CA GLU A 40 8.72 13.10 15.72
C GLU A 40 9.19 11.65 15.59
N LYS A 41 8.96 11.05 14.42
CA LYS A 41 9.29 9.65 14.12
C LYS A 41 10.26 9.50 12.96
N SER A 42 11.04 8.41 13.00
CA SER A 42 11.77 7.93 11.83
C SER A 42 10.86 7.07 10.96
N ILE A 43 10.61 7.52 9.73
CA ILE A 43 9.65 6.89 8.81
C ILE A 43 10.37 6.46 7.54
N LEU A 44 10.17 5.21 7.13
CA LEU A 44 10.64 4.66 5.86
C LEU A 44 9.46 4.32 4.95
N ASP A 45 9.46 4.88 3.75
CA ASP A 45 8.51 4.56 2.67
C ASP A 45 9.20 3.64 1.67
N ILE A 46 8.87 2.35 1.68
CA ILE A 46 9.47 1.33 0.81
C ILE A 46 8.69 1.26 -0.49
N GLY A 47 9.35 1.52 -1.62
CA GLY A 47 8.72 1.62 -2.93
C GLY A 47 7.91 2.91 -3.05
N GLY A 48 8.34 3.99 -2.41
CA GLY A 48 7.60 5.25 -2.38
C GLY A 48 7.66 6.07 -3.67
N GLY A 49 8.43 5.62 -4.68
CA GLY A 49 8.49 6.21 -6.01
C GLY A 49 8.85 7.70 -5.96
N VAL A 50 8.00 8.53 -6.54
CA VAL A 50 8.16 10.00 -6.56
C VAL A 50 7.86 10.69 -5.22
N GLY A 51 7.67 9.95 -4.13
CA GLY A 51 7.57 10.47 -2.76
C GLY A 51 6.25 11.14 -2.38
N ILE A 52 5.14 10.84 -3.06
CA ILE A 52 3.84 11.50 -2.81
C ILE A 52 3.35 11.24 -1.37
N ILE A 53 3.40 9.99 -0.89
CA ILE A 53 2.96 9.66 0.46
C ILE A 53 3.88 10.35 1.47
N SER A 54 5.18 10.22 1.30
CA SER A 54 6.20 10.84 2.16
C SER A 54 6.07 12.37 2.24
N SER A 55 5.65 13.04 1.14
CA SER A 55 5.45 14.48 1.11
C SER A 55 4.26 14.98 1.92
N GLU A 56 3.33 14.10 2.26
CA GLU A 56 2.13 14.42 3.06
C GLU A 56 2.35 14.21 4.56
N LEU A 57 3.50 13.69 4.98
CA LEU A 57 3.87 13.50 6.38
C LEU A 57 4.34 14.81 7.01
N GLY A 58 4.07 14.97 8.31
CA GLY A 58 4.48 16.17 9.07
C GLY A 58 5.99 16.42 8.98
N GLU A 59 6.37 17.70 9.02
CA GLU A 59 7.77 18.15 8.93
C GLU A 59 8.63 17.71 10.11
N SER A 60 8.04 17.46 11.27
CA SER A 60 8.73 16.94 12.46
C SER A 60 9.25 15.51 12.31
N ASN A 61 8.87 14.80 11.26
CA ASN A 61 9.30 13.43 11.00
C ASN A 61 10.59 13.39 10.17
N TYR A 62 11.49 12.47 10.50
CA TYR A 62 12.59 12.10 9.62
C TYR A 62 12.11 11.11 8.57
N LYS A 63 12.07 11.53 7.31
CA LYS A 63 11.43 10.81 6.21
C LYS A 63 12.47 10.29 5.22
N ILE A 64 12.43 8.96 5.01
CA ILE A 64 13.24 8.30 3.98
C ILE A 64 12.30 7.67 2.95
N ASN A 65 12.55 7.97 1.68
CA ASN A 65 11.94 7.36 0.52
C ASN A 65 12.92 6.39 -0.12
N LEU A 66 12.57 5.12 -0.21
CA LEU A 66 13.40 4.09 -0.83
C LEU A 66 12.70 3.54 -2.05
N ASP A 67 13.38 3.57 -3.20
CA ASP A 67 12.87 2.98 -4.44
C ASP A 67 14.02 2.43 -5.30
N LEU A 68 13.70 1.50 -6.19
CA LEU A 68 14.65 0.97 -7.17
C LEU A 68 14.76 1.87 -8.40
N SER A 69 13.77 2.71 -8.68
CA SER A 69 13.70 3.64 -9.80
C SER A 69 14.49 4.91 -9.48
N LEU A 70 15.68 5.05 -10.06
CA LEU A 70 16.47 6.28 -9.95
C LEU A 70 15.74 7.51 -10.49
N ASP A 71 14.94 7.35 -11.53
CA ASP A 71 14.21 8.47 -12.13
C ASP A 71 13.08 8.96 -11.22
N ASP A 72 12.38 8.07 -10.53
CA ASP A 72 11.38 8.44 -9.55
C ASP A 72 12.02 9.15 -8.35
N LEU A 73 13.18 8.68 -7.88
CA LEU A 73 13.92 9.33 -6.80
C LEU A 73 14.46 10.71 -7.19
N LYS A 74 14.91 10.89 -8.42
CA LYS A 74 15.29 12.22 -8.96
C LYS A 74 14.09 13.16 -8.99
N ASN A 75 12.92 12.67 -9.44
CA ASN A 75 11.68 13.42 -9.44
C ASN A 75 11.24 13.78 -8.00
N CYS A 76 11.37 12.85 -7.05
CA CYS A 76 11.13 13.11 -5.64
C CYS A 76 12.01 14.26 -5.12
N ASN A 77 13.31 14.20 -5.38
CA ASN A 77 14.26 15.23 -4.98
C ASN A 77 13.98 16.59 -5.62
N GLN A 78 13.62 16.62 -6.91
CA GLN A 78 13.25 17.86 -7.60
C GLN A 78 12.00 18.53 -7.03
N ASN A 79 11.03 17.75 -6.56
CA ASN A 79 9.75 18.27 -6.07
C ASN A 79 9.76 18.59 -4.58
N TYR A 80 10.56 17.87 -3.77
CA TYR A 80 10.49 17.95 -2.30
C TYR A 80 11.84 18.28 -1.64
N GLY A 81 12.94 18.31 -2.42
CA GLY A 81 14.26 18.71 -1.93
C GLY A 81 14.72 17.87 -0.74
N GLU A 82 15.31 18.54 0.25
CA GLU A 82 15.88 17.92 1.44
C GLU A 82 14.82 17.45 2.46
N SER A 83 13.54 17.78 2.24
CA SER A 83 12.48 17.36 3.16
C SER A 83 12.24 15.85 3.17
N ILE A 84 12.77 15.11 2.16
CA ILE A 84 12.70 13.66 2.03
C ILE A 84 14.06 13.14 1.59
N SER A 85 14.69 12.30 2.42
CA SER A 85 15.93 11.62 2.05
C SER A 85 15.63 10.47 1.08
N ASN A 86 16.28 10.45 -0.08
CA ASN A 86 16.06 9.45 -1.12
C ASN A 86 17.17 8.40 -1.13
N ILE A 87 16.81 7.11 -1.15
CA ILE A 87 17.75 5.99 -1.18
C ILE A 87 17.39 5.03 -2.31
N ASN A 88 18.34 4.78 -3.21
CA ASN A 88 18.20 3.79 -4.26
C ASN A 88 18.61 2.42 -3.74
N SER A 89 17.64 1.56 -3.49
CA SER A 89 17.88 0.19 -3.02
C SER A 89 16.70 -0.75 -3.31
N SER A 90 16.99 -2.05 -3.21
CA SER A 90 15.97 -3.09 -3.34
C SER A 90 15.17 -3.27 -2.05
N MET A 91 13.86 -3.52 -2.19
CA MET A 91 12.97 -3.88 -1.09
C MET A 91 13.36 -5.19 -0.37
N THR A 92 14.20 -6.03 -0.99
CA THR A 92 14.64 -7.33 -0.45
C THR A 92 15.99 -7.28 0.23
N LEU A 93 16.65 -6.11 0.22
CA LEU A 93 17.94 -5.87 0.86
C LEU A 93 18.01 -4.42 1.31
N LEU A 94 17.47 -4.15 2.48
CA LEU A 94 17.36 -2.79 3.00
C LEU A 94 18.65 -2.33 3.68
N PRO A 95 19.28 -1.20 3.26
CA PRO A 95 20.60 -0.78 3.72
C PRO A 95 20.56 -0.08 5.09
N PHE A 96 19.80 -0.62 6.02
CA PHE A 96 19.61 -0.05 7.35
C PHE A 96 20.00 -1.05 8.44
N LYS A 97 20.37 -0.52 9.60
CA LYS A 97 20.61 -1.31 10.81
C LYS A 97 19.28 -1.88 11.34
N ASP A 98 19.39 -2.91 12.16
CA ASP A 98 18.24 -3.46 12.88
C ASP A 98 17.62 -2.39 13.79
N ASN A 99 16.29 -2.47 13.98
CA ASN A 99 15.54 -1.58 14.88
C ASN A 99 15.75 -0.07 14.61
N SER A 100 15.73 0.35 13.33
CA SER A 100 16.00 1.73 12.92
C SER A 100 14.76 2.61 12.82
N PHE A 101 13.58 2.04 12.50
CA PHE A 101 12.39 2.81 12.15
C PHE A 101 11.25 2.64 13.13
N ASP A 102 10.63 3.78 13.47
CA ASP A 102 9.39 3.83 14.26
C ASP A 102 8.18 3.47 13.40
N CYS A 103 8.20 3.88 12.13
CA CYS A 103 7.12 3.67 11.20
C CYS A 103 7.67 3.23 9.84
N ILE A 104 7.07 2.21 9.25
CA ILE A 104 7.37 1.75 7.89
C ILE A 104 6.09 1.79 7.07
N ILE A 105 6.21 2.25 5.84
CA ILE A 105 5.13 2.29 4.85
C ILE A 105 5.48 1.31 3.74
N CYS A 106 4.53 0.48 3.36
CA CYS A 106 4.63 -0.44 2.22
C CYS A 106 3.31 -0.37 1.44
N SER A 107 3.23 0.56 0.50
CA SER A 107 2.00 0.82 -0.24
C SER A 107 2.11 0.32 -1.67
N HIS A 108 1.27 -0.65 -2.05
CA HIS A 108 1.22 -1.22 -3.41
C HIS A 108 2.56 -1.76 -3.91
N LEU A 109 3.31 -2.42 -3.04
CA LEU A 109 4.62 -3.00 -3.35
C LEU A 109 4.58 -4.53 -3.42
N LEU A 110 3.77 -5.20 -2.59
CA LEU A 110 3.75 -6.66 -2.49
C LEU A 110 3.26 -7.34 -3.76
N GLU A 111 2.40 -6.71 -4.54
CA GLU A 111 1.99 -7.22 -5.86
C GLU A 111 3.16 -7.25 -6.85
N ILE A 112 4.09 -6.29 -6.75
CA ILE A 112 5.31 -6.29 -7.56
C ILE A 112 6.22 -7.44 -7.13
N ALA A 113 6.38 -7.64 -5.83
CA ALA A 113 7.15 -8.77 -5.28
C ALA A 113 6.58 -10.12 -5.75
N LYS A 114 5.26 -10.28 -5.74
CA LYS A 114 4.58 -11.47 -6.25
C LYS A 114 4.81 -11.66 -7.75
N ASP A 115 4.70 -10.61 -8.54
CA ASP A 115 4.95 -10.65 -9.99
C ASP A 115 6.38 -11.08 -10.32
N ILE A 116 7.37 -10.66 -9.52
CA ILE A 116 8.76 -11.11 -9.66
C ILE A 116 8.84 -12.62 -9.49
N ASP A 117 8.25 -13.17 -8.42
CA ASP A 117 8.29 -14.61 -8.14
C ASP A 117 7.58 -15.43 -9.23
N ILE A 118 6.45 -14.94 -9.73
CA ILE A 118 5.71 -15.60 -10.82
C ILE A 118 6.55 -15.63 -12.10
N LYS A 119 7.10 -14.49 -12.51
CA LYS A 119 7.89 -14.37 -13.76
C LYS A 119 9.20 -15.16 -13.70
N SER A 120 9.77 -15.31 -12.51
CA SER A 120 11.03 -16.01 -12.27
C SER A 120 10.84 -17.50 -11.90
N ASN A 121 9.61 -18.03 -11.93
CA ASN A 121 9.28 -19.39 -11.51
C ASN A 121 9.75 -19.75 -10.09
N LEU A 122 9.72 -18.77 -9.17
CA LEU A 122 10.15 -18.96 -7.79
C LEU A 122 9.00 -19.34 -6.83
N VAL A 123 7.77 -19.39 -7.33
CA VAL A 123 6.58 -19.71 -6.52
C VAL A 123 6.66 -21.13 -5.96
N VAL A 124 6.63 -21.25 -4.64
CA VAL A 124 6.50 -22.55 -3.97
C VAL A 124 5.02 -22.94 -3.95
N LYS A 125 4.68 -23.95 -4.74
CA LYS A 125 3.30 -24.43 -4.90
C LYS A 125 2.96 -25.41 -3.78
N ASN A 126 2.09 -24.99 -2.89
CA ASN A 126 1.47 -25.77 -1.82
C ASN A 126 -0.04 -25.48 -1.83
N ASP A 127 -0.78 -25.93 -0.80
CA ASP A 127 -2.19 -25.58 -0.61
C ASP A 127 -2.42 -24.06 -0.67
N ILE A 128 -1.47 -23.29 -0.12
CA ILE A 128 -1.40 -21.83 -0.25
C ILE A 128 -0.02 -21.49 -0.83
N ASN A 129 0.00 -20.88 -2.01
CA ASN A 129 1.23 -20.51 -2.68
C ASN A 129 2.09 -19.58 -1.82
N GLN A 130 3.40 -19.84 -1.80
CA GLN A 130 4.39 -19.03 -1.11
C GLN A 130 5.25 -18.28 -2.13
N TYR A 131 5.57 -17.04 -1.79
CA TYR A 131 6.31 -16.12 -2.65
C TYR A 131 7.62 -15.70 -1.95
N PRO A 132 8.77 -16.27 -2.35
CA PRO A 132 10.06 -16.03 -1.69
C PRO A 132 10.48 -14.56 -1.63
N THR A 133 10.13 -13.77 -2.65
CA THR A 133 10.42 -12.32 -2.65
C THR A 133 9.59 -11.60 -1.57
N ILE A 134 8.31 -11.93 -1.40
CA ILE A 134 7.46 -11.38 -0.33
C ILE A 134 8.03 -11.75 1.05
N GLU A 135 8.46 -12.99 1.22
CA GLU A 135 9.06 -13.46 2.47
C GLU A 135 10.34 -12.67 2.81
N LYS A 136 11.20 -12.39 1.81
CA LYS A 136 12.39 -11.54 2.01
C LYS A 136 12.00 -10.11 2.41
N VAL A 137 10.98 -9.54 1.78
CA VAL A 137 10.49 -8.19 2.13
C VAL A 137 10.02 -8.15 3.58
N PHE A 138 9.18 -9.08 4.02
CA PHE A 138 8.71 -9.11 5.41
C PHE A 138 9.84 -9.36 6.41
N LYS A 139 10.81 -10.21 6.08
CA LYS A 139 11.99 -10.45 6.91
C LYS A 139 12.80 -9.17 7.11
N GLU A 140 13.07 -8.43 6.05
CA GLU A 140 13.79 -7.17 6.11
C GLU A 140 13.02 -6.10 6.87
N ILE A 141 11.74 -5.93 6.60
CA ILE A 141 10.87 -5.03 7.35
C ILE A 141 10.90 -5.36 8.85
N HIS A 142 10.74 -6.63 9.21
CA HIS A 142 10.79 -7.06 10.61
C HIS A 142 12.15 -6.73 11.25
N ARG A 143 13.27 -6.93 10.52
CA ARG A 143 14.60 -6.65 11.00
C ARG A 143 14.80 -5.16 11.35
N ILE A 144 14.44 -4.27 10.42
CA ILE A 144 14.70 -2.83 10.56
C ILE A 144 13.67 -2.08 11.40
N MET A 145 12.48 -2.66 11.64
CA MET A 145 11.43 -2.06 12.46
C MET A 145 11.77 -2.16 13.94
N LYS A 146 11.61 -1.08 14.71
CA LYS A 146 11.77 -1.06 16.18
C LYS A 146 10.76 -1.97 16.87
N ASN A 147 11.01 -2.37 18.10
CA ASN A 147 10.14 -3.30 18.85
C ASN A 147 8.72 -2.75 19.09
N ASP A 148 8.57 -1.44 19.18
CA ASP A 148 7.30 -0.71 19.29
C ASP A 148 6.88 -0.05 17.96
N GLY A 149 7.58 -0.38 16.89
CA GLY A 149 7.34 0.14 15.55
C GLY A 149 6.02 -0.34 14.94
N ILE A 150 5.56 0.40 13.94
CA ILE A 150 4.36 0.08 13.19
C ILE A 150 4.65 0.03 11.68
N LEU A 151 4.15 -1.01 11.01
CA LEU A 151 4.09 -1.10 9.56
C LEU A 151 2.68 -0.81 9.08
N TYR A 152 2.54 0.15 8.19
CA TYR A 152 1.33 0.41 7.41
C TYR A 152 1.48 -0.18 6.02
N LEU A 153 0.58 -1.08 5.67
CA LEU A 153 0.62 -1.79 4.40
C LEU A 153 -0.72 -1.64 3.67
N THR A 154 -0.65 -1.36 2.37
CA THR A 154 -1.79 -1.44 1.47
C THR A 154 -1.45 -2.30 0.26
N THR A 155 -2.38 -3.14 -0.17
CA THR A 155 -2.22 -3.95 -1.39
C THR A 155 -3.59 -4.27 -1.99
N PRO A 156 -3.70 -4.34 -3.32
CA PRO A 156 -4.95 -4.72 -3.98
C PRO A 156 -5.31 -6.18 -3.70
N ASN A 157 -6.61 -6.45 -3.68
CA ASN A 157 -7.16 -7.79 -3.46
C ASN A 157 -7.28 -8.59 -4.77
N ASN A 158 -6.64 -9.74 -4.86
CA ASN A 158 -6.70 -10.61 -6.02
C ASN A 158 -8.11 -11.14 -6.29
N THR A 159 -8.89 -11.41 -5.27
CA THR A 159 -10.25 -11.93 -5.41
C THR A 159 -11.14 -10.97 -6.20
N TYR A 160 -10.90 -9.67 -6.05
CA TYR A 160 -11.60 -8.63 -6.82
C TYR A 160 -11.05 -8.48 -8.24
N TYR A 161 -9.73 -8.36 -8.39
CA TYR A 161 -9.09 -8.05 -9.68
C TYR A 161 -8.82 -9.26 -10.56
N LYS A 162 -8.90 -10.48 -10.02
CA LYS A 162 -8.56 -11.74 -10.73
C LYS A 162 -7.23 -11.64 -11.49
N SER A 163 -6.20 -11.11 -10.84
CA SER A 163 -4.87 -10.87 -11.40
C SER A 163 -3.77 -11.47 -10.53
N SER A 164 -2.51 -11.16 -10.79
CA SER A 164 -1.35 -11.59 -9.99
C SER A 164 -1.26 -10.97 -8.58
N LYS A 165 -2.33 -10.40 -8.05
CA LYS A 165 -2.39 -9.76 -6.74
C LYS A 165 -2.54 -10.79 -5.61
N LEU A 166 -2.35 -10.37 -4.36
CA LEU A 166 -2.44 -11.26 -3.21
C LEU A 166 -3.89 -11.57 -2.85
N THR A 167 -4.16 -12.82 -2.50
CA THR A 167 -5.37 -13.20 -1.79
C THR A 167 -5.23 -12.88 -0.29
N TYR A 168 -6.36 -12.85 0.42
CA TYR A 168 -6.37 -12.70 1.88
C TYR A 168 -5.49 -13.75 2.58
N GLN A 169 -5.61 -15.02 2.15
CA GLN A 169 -4.85 -16.12 2.75
C GLN A 169 -3.34 -16.01 2.49
N GLU A 170 -2.93 -15.70 1.27
CA GLU A 170 -1.52 -15.49 0.93
C GLU A 170 -0.92 -14.36 1.77
N LEU A 171 -1.62 -13.22 1.86
CA LEU A 171 -1.18 -12.07 2.64
C LEU A 171 -1.06 -12.39 4.13
N THR A 172 -2.13 -12.94 4.73
CA THR A 172 -2.15 -13.23 6.17
C THR A 172 -1.16 -14.32 6.57
N ASN A 173 -0.92 -15.31 5.71
CA ASN A 173 0.09 -16.33 5.97
C ASN A 173 1.51 -15.74 5.98
N SER A 174 1.83 -14.87 5.02
CA SER A 174 3.13 -14.20 5.00
C SER A 174 3.31 -13.27 6.20
N ILE A 175 2.27 -12.53 6.61
CA ILE A 175 2.33 -11.68 7.81
C ILE A 175 2.59 -12.51 9.07
N LYS A 176 1.84 -13.60 9.28
CA LYS A 176 1.90 -14.44 10.50
C LYS A 176 3.27 -15.10 10.73
N LYS A 177 4.09 -15.26 9.68
CA LYS A 177 5.46 -15.81 9.83
C LYS A 177 6.39 -14.89 10.61
N TYR A 178 6.19 -13.58 10.51
CA TYR A 178 7.09 -12.58 11.07
C TYR A 178 6.47 -11.75 12.19
N PHE A 179 5.14 -11.59 12.18
CA PHE A 179 4.43 -10.68 13.08
C PHE A 179 3.30 -11.38 13.82
N LYS A 180 3.24 -11.16 15.13
CA LYS A 180 2.21 -11.74 16.01
C LYS A 180 0.96 -10.86 16.13
N LYS A 181 1.12 -9.54 15.94
CA LYS A 181 0.03 -8.57 16.14
C LYS A 181 -0.21 -7.79 14.85
N TYR A 182 -1.38 -7.92 14.28
CA TYR A 182 -1.82 -7.12 13.15
C TYR A 182 -3.34 -6.90 13.16
N SER A 183 -3.77 -5.83 12.54
CA SER A 183 -5.18 -5.54 12.23
C SER A 183 -5.29 -5.41 10.72
N LEU A 184 -6.12 -6.24 10.11
CA LEU A 184 -6.38 -6.21 8.68
C LEU A 184 -7.81 -5.73 8.44
N PHE A 185 -7.95 -4.79 7.53
CA PHE A 185 -9.22 -4.23 7.13
C PHE A 185 -9.41 -4.41 5.62
N PHE A 186 -10.63 -4.72 5.25
CA PHE A 186 -11.09 -4.70 3.86
C PHE A 186 -11.50 -3.29 3.50
N TYR A 187 -11.02 -2.82 2.37
CA TYR A 187 -11.30 -1.47 1.90
C TYR A 187 -12.16 -1.50 0.64
N ASN A 188 -13.10 -0.56 0.53
CA ASN A 188 -14.06 -0.47 -0.57
C ASN A 188 -14.88 -1.75 -0.76
N THR A 189 -15.52 -2.21 0.30
CA THR A 189 -16.51 -3.27 0.21
C THR A 189 -17.79 -2.75 -0.45
N TYR A 190 -18.29 -3.46 -1.47
CA TYR A 190 -19.54 -3.14 -2.16
C TYR A 190 -20.57 -4.25 -1.95
N PRO A 191 -21.23 -4.33 -0.77
CA PRO A 191 -22.10 -5.46 -0.43
C PRO A 191 -23.31 -5.65 -1.37
N ASN A 192 -23.71 -4.60 -2.10
CA ASN A 192 -24.90 -4.67 -2.95
C ASN A 192 -24.66 -4.40 -4.45
N PHE A 193 -23.45 -4.07 -4.87
CA PHE A 193 -23.16 -3.72 -6.27
C PHE A 193 -22.58 -4.90 -7.08
N SER A 194 -22.00 -5.91 -6.43
CA SER A 194 -21.25 -6.97 -7.08
C SER A 194 -22.08 -7.87 -8.01
N LYS A 195 -23.37 -8.07 -7.73
CA LYS A 195 -24.21 -8.96 -8.54
C LYS A 195 -24.75 -8.30 -9.82
N LYS A 196 -24.97 -6.97 -9.83
CA LYS A 196 -25.54 -6.25 -10.99
C LYS A 196 -24.47 -5.79 -12.00
N HIS A 197 -23.26 -5.48 -11.57
CA HIS A 197 -22.21 -4.93 -12.45
C HIS A 197 -21.31 -5.98 -13.12
N ARG A 198 -21.36 -7.27 -12.72
CA ARG A 198 -20.66 -8.35 -13.43
C ARG A 198 -21.09 -8.55 -14.89
N LYS A 199 -22.27 -8.03 -15.29
CA LYS A 199 -22.79 -8.14 -16.67
C LYS A 199 -22.45 -6.95 -17.57
N PHE A 200 -21.89 -5.88 -17.05
CA PHE A 200 -21.53 -4.70 -17.84
C PHE A 200 -20.01 -4.46 -17.77
N ASN A 201 -19.33 -4.89 -18.84
CA ASN A 201 -17.92 -4.59 -19.11
C ASN A 201 -17.70 -3.08 -19.43
N PHE A 202 -18.30 -2.17 -18.68
CA PHE A 202 -18.09 -0.73 -18.79
C PHE A 202 -16.98 -0.24 -17.84
N ALA A 203 -15.92 -1.03 -17.68
CA ALA A 203 -14.82 -0.69 -16.76
C ALA A 203 -14.04 0.57 -17.16
N ASN A 204 -14.18 1.07 -18.38
CA ASN A 204 -13.35 2.19 -18.88
C ASN A 204 -14.04 3.57 -18.91
N SER A 205 -15.33 3.67 -18.59
CA SER A 205 -16.07 4.93 -18.74
C SER A 205 -16.63 5.55 -17.46
N ILE A 206 -16.42 4.94 -16.27
CA ILE A 206 -17.11 5.36 -15.04
C ILE A 206 -16.21 5.96 -13.93
N PRO A 207 -14.90 6.26 -14.10
CA PRO A 207 -14.12 6.87 -13.00
C PRO A 207 -14.72 8.22 -12.53
N LYS A 208 -15.29 9.01 -13.45
CA LYS A 208 -15.82 10.35 -13.14
C LYS A 208 -17.14 10.33 -12.38
N ILE A 209 -17.98 9.32 -12.58
CA ILE A 209 -19.29 9.24 -11.93
C ILE A 209 -19.15 8.66 -10.51
N LYS A 210 -18.27 7.70 -10.28
CA LYS A 210 -18.01 7.11 -8.96
C LYS A 210 -17.46 8.14 -7.95
N LEU A 211 -16.61 9.06 -8.38
CA LEU A 211 -16.04 10.10 -7.53
C LEU A 211 -17.05 11.17 -7.09
N LYS A 212 -18.15 11.37 -7.82
CA LYS A 212 -19.15 12.41 -7.53
C LYS A 212 -20.05 12.09 -6.32
N PHE A 213 -20.08 10.81 -5.88
CA PHE A 213 -20.95 10.32 -4.80
C PHE A 213 -20.21 9.88 -3.54
N ARG A 214 -18.86 9.97 -3.49
CA ARG A 214 -18.08 9.57 -2.31
C ARG A 214 -17.67 10.79 -1.51
N ASN A 215 -18.39 11.06 -0.42
CA ASN A 215 -17.95 11.95 0.62
C ASN A 215 -16.79 11.27 1.40
N HIS A 216 -15.82 12.06 1.85
CA HIS A 216 -14.70 11.58 2.66
C HIS A 216 -15.13 10.74 3.89
N SER A 217 -16.27 11.08 4.50
CA SER A 217 -16.89 10.32 5.58
C SER A 217 -17.33 8.90 5.17
N GLN A 218 -17.70 8.68 3.91
CA GLN A 218 -18.06 7.34 3.41
C GLN A 218 -16.83 6.47 3.15
N ILE A 219 -15.70 7.07 2.81
CA ILE A 219 -14.42 6.36 2.65
C ILE A 219 -13.94 5.81 3.99
N ILE A 220 -13.99 6.61 5.05
CA ILE A 220 -13.61 6.19 6.41
C ILE A 220 -14.54 5.11 6.95
N ASN A 221 -15.84 5.21 6.66
CA ASN A 221 -16.84 4.22 7.07
C ASN A 221 -16.79 2.91 6.27
N SER A 222 -15.98 2.83 5.20
CA SER A 222 -15.86 1.63 4.37
C SER A 222 -14.74 0.66 4.81
N LEU A 223 -14.02 0.97 5.89
CA LEU A 223 -13.11 0.02 6.52
C LEU A 223 -13.93 -1.00 7.32
N VAL A 224 -13.96 -2.22 6.83
CA VAL A 224 -14.59 -3.33 7.53
C VAL A 224 -13.50 -4.23 8.09
N LYS A 225 -13.56 -4.50 9.41
CA LYS A 225 -12.69 -5.48 10.03
C LYS A 225 -12.92 -6.84 9.40
N SER A 226 -11.86 -7.62 9.19
CA SER A 226 -11.91 -8.87 8.46
C SER A 226 -12.91 -9.87 9.11
N ASP A 227 -14.08 -9.99 8.50
CA ASP A 227 -15.03 -11.08 8.75
C ASP A 227 -15.10 -11.99 7.53
N GLU A 228 -15.23 -13.30 7.78
CA GLU A 228 -15.32 -14.31 6.74
C GLU A 228 -16.53 -14.03 5.83
N GLY A 229 -16.29 -13.75 4.57
CA GLY A 229 -17.34 -13.50 3.56
C GLY A 229 -17.24 -12.17 2.83
N ILE A 230 -16.59 -11.17 3.42
CA ILE A 230 -16.44 -9.83 2.81
C ILE A 230 -15.22 -9.77 1.85
N GLU A 231 -14.32 -10.75 1.94
CA GLU A 231 -13.09 -10.81 1.11
C GLU A 231 -13.37 -10.64 -0.41
N ARG A 232 -14.45 -11.25 -0.89
CA ARG A 232 -14.80 -11.23 -2.32
C ARG A 232 -15.28 -9.88 -2.84
N GLU A 233 -15.62 -8.98 -1.95
CA GLU A 233 -16.24 -7.69 -2.26
C GLU A 233 -15.30 -6.51 -2.03
N SER A 234 -14.15 -6.74 -1.37
CA SER A 234 -13.18 -5.68 -1.11
C SER A 234 -12.22 -5.47 -2.29
N VAL A 235 -11.94 -4.21 -2.57
CA VAL A 235 -10.99 -3.81 -3.63
C VAL A 235 -9.55 -3.93 -3.16
N SER A 236 -9.28 -3.55 -1.92
CA SER A 236 -7.93 -3.51 -1.36
C SER A 236 -7.91 -3.93 0.10
N PHE A 237 -6.73 -4.34 0.57
CA PHE A 237 -6.42 -4.53 1.97
C PHE A 237 -5.69 -3.30 2.52
N TYR A 238 -6.05 -2.92 3.74
CA TYR A 238 -5.29 -2.00 4.58
C TYR A 238 -4.90 -2.75 5.85
N VAL A 239 -3.61 -2.73 6.19
CA VAL A 239 -3.09 -3.51 7.33
C VAL A 239 -2.20 -2.64 8.20
N GLU A 240 -2.43 -2.72 9.50
CA GLU A 240 -1.55 -2.18 10.53
C GLU A 240 -0.89 -3.35 11.25
N ILE A 241 0.44 -3.37 11.27
CA ILE A 241 1.23 -4.46 11.86
C ILE A 241 2.15 -3.88 12.91
N ARG A 242 2.17 -4.50 14.09
CA ARG A 242 3.08 -4.14 15.19
C ARG A 242 4.09 -5.26 15.42
N LYS A 243 5.31 -4.87 15.69
CA LYS A 243 6.38 -5.80 16.07
C LYS A 243 6.21 -6.25 17.52
#